data_88afb4508bffbe838cb6e84d5ea1b823
#
_entry.id   88afb4508bffbe838cb6e84d5ea1b823
#
_cell.length_a   1.000
_cell.length_b   1.000
_cell.length_c   1.000
_cell.angle_alpha   90.00
_cell.angle_beta   90.00
_cell.angle_gamma   90.00
#
_symmetry.space_group_name_H-M   'P 1'
#
loop_
_entity.id
_entity.type
_entity.pdbx_description
1 polymer ?
#
loop_
_entity_poly.entity_id
_entity_poly.type
_entity_poly.pdbx_seq_one_letter_code
_entity_poly.pdbx_strand_id
1 'polypeptide(L)'
;MNRKVYLDNACTSIVQPSVLAAADRYTELYKTGTKSASDVTRECRTYLETAREAAAKLIGCGSHEIALIEGTSHGLGIIAGLLPLSKEDNILVADLEYQASVLCFVPRQKAIGFEIREVKTQNGELSLADFRKYFDDHTRAIVVAAVQEINGWRTDIREIADFLADKNCYLIVDGVQEAGAMQVNVKETGADFYCAGGKKWIGNPFGKGFLYVKEELIPKFEPAFYSYFKIEMRGGYRDYITYLEDPGRDPFDEYELIQKASKFENGGYDNYLGALGLTEAINLQLSIGTEKIEKRIKELTKRYMEGLDKLGLKANSSRDDAHRSGIVAFNFGFENGSIEKERRLIPFLQERNIYVSLRSSTGVGGIRTSIHYYNTEEDVGALLNGIKDFLEQER
;
A
#
# COMPACT_ATOMS: atom_id res chain seq x y z
N MET A 1 -26.91 -4.34 22.66
CA MET A 1 -25.81 -3.50 22.13
C MET A 1 -25.96 -3.45 20.61
N ASN A 2 -25.98 -2.26 20.00
CA ASN A 2 -26.05 -2.16 18.55
C ASN A 2 -24.78 -2.78 17.94
N ARG A 3 -24.92 -3.57 16.85
CA ARG A 3 -23.83 -4.17 16.09
C ARG A 3 -22.81 -3.07 15.67
N LYS A 4 -21.53 -3.35 15.81
CA LYS A 4 -20.46 -2.46 15.33
C LYS A 4 -20.44 -2.46 13.79
N VAL A 5 -20.51 -1.30 13.18
CA VAL A 5 -20.37 -1.05 11.74
C VAL A 5 -19.03 -0.35 11.50
N TYR A 6 -18.07 -1.07 10.90
CA TYR A 6 -16.73 -0.55 10.68
C TYR A 6 -16.46 -0.34 9.19
N LEU A 7 -16.27 0.90 8.81
CA LEU A 7 -16.15 1.37 7.43
C LEU A 7 -14.94 2.33 7.25
N ASP A 8 -13.86 2.13 8.05
CA ASP A 8 -12.60 2.89 7.92
C ASP A 8 -11.42 1.98 7.53
N ASN A 9 -11.66 1.05 6.60
CA ASN A 9 -10.68 0.06 6.14
C ASN A 9 -9.47 0.68 5.42
N ALA A 10 -9.62 1.85 4.82
CA ALA A 10 -8.52 2.62 4.21
C ALA A 10 -7.51 3.14 5.24
N CYS A 11 -7.85 3.16 6.52
CA CYS A 11 -6.93 3.44 7.63
C CYS A 11 -6.30 2.15 8.16
N THR A 12 -7.13 1.18 8.53
CA THR A 12 -6.74 -0.17 8.95
C THR A 12 -7.92 -1.11 8.82
N SER A 13 -7.72 -2.34 8.39
CA SER A 13 -8.80 -3.33 8.27
C SER A 13 -9.06 -4.08 9.57
N ILE A 14 -10.25 -4.69 9.66
CA ILE A 14 -10.55 -5.70 10.69
C ILE A 14 -9.72 -6.95 10.36
N VAL A 15 -8.92 -7.38 11.33
CA VAL A 15 -8.06 -8.55 11.18
C VAL A 15 -8.88 -9.83 11.27
N GLN A 16 -8.68 -10.73 10.33
CA GLN A 16 -9.38 -12.01 10.30
C GLN A 16 -8.77 -13.00 11.32
N PRO A 17 -9.59 -13.91 11.92
CA PRO A 17 -9.10 -14.83 12.95
C PRO A 17 -7.93 -15.70 12.53
N SER A 18 -7.86 -16.15 11.28
CA SER A 18 -6.75 -16.94 10.74
C SER A 18 -5.42 -16.18 10.77
N VAL A 19 -5.45 -14.86 10.53
CA VAL A 19 -4.26 -13.99 10.60
C VAL A 19 -3.81 -13.81 12.05
N LEU A 20 -4.74 -13.67 13.00
CA LEU A 20 -4.39 -13.60 14.43
C LEU A 20 -3.78 -14.91 14.93
N ALA A 21 -4.25 -16.07 14.48
CA ALA A 21 -3.70 -17.36 14.81
C ALA A 21 -2.22 -17.54 14.35
N ALA A 22 -1.74 -16.74 13.41
CA ALA A 22 -0.32 -16.70 13.03
C ALA A 22 0.59 -16.30 14.20
N ALA A 23 0.12 -15.39 15.07
CA ALA A 23 0.88 -14.97 16.25
C ALA A 23 1.05 -16.11 17.24
N ASP A 24 0.04 -16.95 17.43
CA ASP A 24 0.12 -18.11 18.32
C ASP A 24 1.15 -19.13 17.79
N ARG A 25 1.10 -19.44 16.48
CA ARG A 25 2.10 -20.35 15.85
C ARG A 25 3.52 -19.81 15.99
N TYR A 26 3.72 -18.51 15.77
CA TYR A 26 5.03 -17.89 15.91
C TYR A 26 5.56 -17.97 17.35
N THR A 27 4.72 -17.66 18.34
CA THR A 27 5.12 -17.67 19.76
C THR A 27 5.43 -19.07 20.28
N GLU A 28 4.78 -20.13 19.74
CA GLU A 28 5.10 -21.53 20.12
C GLU A 28 6.57 -21.91 19.84
N LEU A 29 7.21 -21.33 18.81
CA LEU A 29 8.63 -21.59 18.51
C LEU A 29 9.56 -21.26 19.68
N TYR A 30 9.14 -20.32 20.53
CA TYR A 30 9.95 -19.79 21.62
C TYR A 30 9.54 -20.29 23.00
N LYS A 31 8.34 -20.90 23.13
CA LYS A 31 7.80 -21.30 24.46
C LYS A 31 8.53 -22.48 25.09
N THR A 32 9.01 -23.41 24.30
CA THR A 32 9.40 -24.74 24.83
C THR A 32 10.89 -25.02 24.79
N GLY A 33 11.71 -24.19 24.11
CA GLY A 33 13.13 -24.44 23.91
C GLY A 33 13.45 -25.80 23.25
N THR A 34 12.49 -26.36 22.50
CA THR A 34 12.59 -27.69 21.91
C THR A 34 13.46 -27.76 20.63
N LYS A 35 13.77 -26.59 20.05
CA LYS A 35 14.60 -26.44 18.85
C LYS A 35 15.87 -25.66 19.16
N SER A 36 16.97 -25.96 18.44
CA SER A 36 18.16 -25.12 18.49
C SER A 36 17.86 -23.71 17.92
N ALA A 37 18.65 -22.70 18.34
CA ALA A 37 18.51 -21.34 17.79
C ALA A 37 18.69 -21.30 16.28
N SER A 38 19.59 -22.13 15.72
CA SER A 38 19.81 -22.28 14.28
C SER A 38 18.56 -22.81 13.55
N ASP A 39 17.89 -23.81 14.13
CA ASP A 39 16.68 -24.38 13.53
C ASP A 39 15.50 -23.41 13.56
N VAL A 40 15.33 -22.68 14.69
CA VAL A 40 14.34 -21.60 14.79
C VAL A 40 14.60 -20.52 13.72
N THR A 41 15.86 -20.11 13.56
CA THR A 41 16.23 -19.11 12.53
C THR A 41 15.93 -19.62 11.13
N ARG A 42 16.27 -20.87 10.80
CA ARG A 42 15.96 -21.47 9.49
C ARG A 42 14.45 -21.51 9.23
N GLU A 43 13.65 -21.93 10.21
CA GLU A 43 12.21 -21.96 10.11
C GLU A 43 11.64 -20.55 9.90
N CYS A 44 12.04 -19.58 10.71
CA CYS A 44 11.59 -18.18 10.56
C CYS A 44 11.94 -17.60 9.20
N ARG A 45 13.08 -17.97 8.61
CA ARG A 45 13.44 -17.53 7.25
C ARG A 45 12.50 -18.07 6.18
N THR A 46 11.91 -19.26 6.37
CA THR A 46 10.90 -19.76 5.42
C THR A 46 9.66 -18.87 5.38
N TYR A 47 9.32 -18.17 6.48
CA TYR A 47 8.20 -17.23 6.50
C TYR A 47 8.43 -16.03 5.60
N LEU A 48 9.68 -15.57 5.43
CA LEU A 48 10.01 -14.51 4.49
C LEU A 48 9.79 -14.96 3.04
N GLU A 49 10.23 -16.17 2.69
CA GLU A 49 10.05 -16.70 1.33
C GLU A 49 8.56 -16.90 1.02
N THR A 50 7.80 -17.52 1.93
CA THR A 50 6.34 -17.71 1.73
C THR A 50 5.60 -16.37 1.63
N ALA A 51 6.05 -15.33 2.35
CA ALA A 51 5.45 -13.99 2.24
C ALA A 51 5.73 -13.35 0.87
N ARG A 52 6.95 -13.51 0.31
CA ARG A 52 7.26 -13.03 -1.05
C ARG A 52 6.44 -13.77 -2.10
N GLU A 53 6.32 -15.10 -1.98
CA GLU A 53 5.50 -15.90 -2.89
C GLU A 53 4.03 -15.51 -2.84
N ALA A 54 3.49 -15.27 -1.64
CA ALA A 54 2.11 -14.83 -1.47
C ALA A 54 1.91 -13.43 -2.09
N ALA A 55 2.80 -12.46 -1.80
CA ALA A 55 2.74 -11.12 -2.38
C ALA A 55 2.86 -11.15 -3.91
N ALA A 56 3.77 -11.95 -4.44
CA ALA A 56 3.95 -12.13 -5.88
C ALA A 56 2.68 -12.68 -6.56
N LYS A 57 2.02 -13.68 -5.95
CA LYS A 57 0.74 -14.21 -6.44
C LYS A 57 -0.38 -13.16 -6.39
N LEU A 58 -0.42 -12.33 -5.34
CA LEU A 58 -1.45 -11.30 -5.17
C LEU A 58 -1.42 -10.26 -6.30
N ILE A 59 -0.22 -9.88 -6.75
CA ILE A 59 -0.03 -8.79 -7.73
C ILE A 59 0.47 -9.27 -9.11
N GLY A 60 0.57 -10.60 -9.34
CA GLY A 60 0.90 -11.18 -10.66
C GLY A 60 2.35 -11.01 -11.10
N CYS A 61 3.34 -11.26 -10.22
CA CYS A 61 4.77 -11.17 -10.56
C CYS A 61 5.57 -12.37 -10.03
N GLY A 62 6.88 -12.38 -10.25
CA GLY A 62 7.80 -13.36 -9.67
C GLY A 62 8.19 -13.02 -8.22
N SER A 63 8.39 -14.02 -7.37
CA SER A 63 8.81 -13.80 -5.97
C SER A 63 10.19 -13.13 -5.85
N HIS A 64 11.05 -13.31 -6.86
CA HIS A 64 12.35 -12.64 -6.95
C HIS A 64 12.26 -11.12 -7.16
N GLU A 65 11.11 -10.62 -7.61
CA GLU A 65 10.81 -9.20 -7.80
C GLU A 65 10.22 -8.54 -6.53
N ILE A 66 10.03 -9.32 -5.45
CA ILE A 66 9.45 -8.85 -4.19
C ILE A 66 10.52 -8.66 -3.12
N ALA A 67 10.53 -7.47 -2.53
CA ALA A 67 11.20 -7.16 -1.27
C ALA A 67 10.15 -6.94 -0.16
N LEU A 68 10.38 -7.48 1.03
CA LEU A 68 9.52 -7.26 2.19
C LEU A 68 9.90 -5.94 2.87
N ILE A 69 8.88 -5.15 3.19
CA ILE A 69 9.02 -3.81 3.80
C ILE A 69 8.17 -3.72 5.07
N GLU A 70 8.49 -2.79 5.97
CA GLU A 70 7.73 -2.57 7.21
C GLU A 70 6.41 -1.83 6.96
N GLY A 71 6.28 -1.17 5.82
CA GLY A 71 5.11 -0.43 5.38
C GLY A 71 5.40 0.42 4.16
N THR A 72 4.38 1.01 3.56
CA THR A 72 4.50 1.79 2.30
C THR A 72 5.54 2.90 2.41
N SER A 73 5.54 3.68 3.50
CA SER A 73 6.53 4.75 3.70
C SER A 73 7.97 4.25 3.71
N HIS A 74 8.21 3.02 4.22
CA HIS A 74 9.53 2.38 4.16
C HIS A 74 9.89 2.03 2.71
N GLY A 75 8.96 1.42 1.95
CA GLY A 75 9.18 1.10 0.53
C GLY A 75 9.46 2.34 -0.33
N LEU A 76 8.66 3.39 -0.18
CA LEU A 76 8.90 4.67 -0.85
C LEU A 76 10.25 5.29 -0.46
N GLY A 77 10.65 5.18 0.81
CA GLY A 77 11.95 5.63 1.29
C GLY A 77 13.13 4.86 0.67
N ILE A 78 13.01 3.54 0.51
CA ILE A 78 13.98 2.72 -0.23
C ILE A 78 14.09 3.23 -1.67
N ILE A 79 12.97 3.35 -2.38
CA ILE A 79 12.95 3.81 -3.79
C ILE A 79 13.59 5.20 -3.90
N ALA A 80 13.17 6.14 -3.03
CA ALA A 80 13.75 7.48 -3.01
C ALA A 80 15.27 7.45 -2.82
N GLY A 81 15.80 6.50 -2.04
CA GLY A 81 17.23 6.26 -1.84
C GLY A 81 17.96 5.75 -3.09
N LEU A 82 17.28 4.94 -3.91
CA LEU A 82 17.87 4.28 -5.08
C LEU A 82 17.97 5.19 -6.31
N LEU A 83 17.06 6.14 -6.50
CA LEU A 83 16.99 6.93 -7.74
C LEU A 83 18.26 7.78 -7.96
N PRO A 84 18.86 7.76 -9.15
CA PRO A 84 20.06 8.55 -9.47
C PRO A 84 19.69 10.00 -9.84
N LEU A 85 19.23 10.78 -8.86
CA LEU A 85 18.78 12.15 -9.05
C LEU A 85 19.94 13.15 -8.93
N SER A 86 19.92 14.18 -9.79
CA SER A 86 20.79 15.35 -9.79
C SER A 86 19.99 16.63 -9.48
N LYS A 87 20.67 17.76 -9.29
CA LYS A 87 20.00 19.04 -8.98
C LYS A 87 19.18 19.61 -10.15
N GLU A 88 19.49 19.19 -11.38
CA GLU A 88 18.77 19.59 -12.59
C GLU A 88 17.48 18.79 -12.80
N ASP A 89 17.31 17.68 -12.08
CA ASP A 89 16.18 16.79 -12.26
C ASP A 89 14.93 17.24 -11.49
N ASN A 90 13.79 16.70 -11.89
CA ASN A 90 12.55 16.86 -11.16
C ASN A 90 11.80 15.52 -11.04
N ILE A 91 10.93 15.45 -10.04
CA ILE A 91 9.95 14.38 -9.89
C ILE A 91 8.54 14.99 -9.83
N LEU A 92 7.54 14.28 -10.36
CA LEU A 92 6.15 14.71 -10.37
C LEU A 92 5.37 13.94 -9.31
N VAL A 93 4.59 14.65 -8.49
CA VAL A 93 3.73 14.08 -7.44
C VAL A 93 2.39 14.79 -7.47
N ALA A 94 1.26 14.06 -7.47
CA ALA A 94 -0.06 14.67 -7.50
C ALA A 94 -0.44 15.29 -6.14
N ASP A 95 -1.30 16.31 -6.16
CA ASP A 95 -1.70 17.10 -4.97
C ASP A 95 -2.66 16.36 -4.01
N LEU A 96 -3.19 15.20 -4.42
CA LEU A 96 -4.00 14.30 -3.58
C LEU A 96 -3.21 13.10 -3.03
N GLU A 97 -1.89 13.04 -3.28
CA GLU A 97 -1.07 11.97 -2.76
C GLU A 97 -0.98 11.99 -1.23
N TYR A 98 -0.86 10.80 -0.64
CA TYR A 98 -0.54 10.71 0.78
C TYR A 98 0.85 11.31 1.04
N GLN A 99 1.02 11.98 2.16
CA GLN A 99 2.26 12.72 2.50
C GLN A 99 3.54 11.88 2.36
N ALA A 100 3.48 10.56 2.54
CA ALA A 100 4.63 9.68 2.39
C ALA A 100 5.23 9.74 0.99
N SER A 101 4.42 9.94 -0.06
CA SER A 101 4.86 10.05 -1.46
C SER A 101 5.73 11.30 -1.72
N VAL A 102 5.65 12.30 -0.86
CA VAL A 102 6.49 13.51 -0.91
C VAL A 102 7.62 13.43 0.12
N LEU A 103 7.26 13.12 1.39
CA LEU A 103 8.20 13.21 2.52
C LEU A 103 9.41 12.28 2.38
N CYS A 104 9.27 11.13 1.70
CA CYS A 104 10.39 10.21 1.46
C CYS A 104 11.49 10.84 0.59
N PHE A 105 11.17 11.81 -0.26
CA PHE A 105 12.14 12.51 -1.14
C PHE A 105 12.76 13.76 -0.50
N VAL A 106 12.10 14.36 0.50
CA VAL A 106 12.52 15.64 1.10
C VAL A 106 13.97 15.65 1.62
N PRO A 107 14.47 14.60 2.32
CA PRO A 107 15.85 14.59 2.79
C PRO A 107 16.87 14.68 1.64
N ARG A 108 16.62 13.95 0.55
CA ARG A 108 17.47 13.95 -0.64
C ARG A 108 17.32 15.25 -1.44
N GLN A 109 16.10 15.79 -1.55
CA GLN A 109 15.86 17.09 -2.15
C GLN A 109 16.71 18.17 -1.46
N LYS A 110 16.73 18.19 -0.12
CA LYS A 110 17.55 19.13 0.65
C LYS A 110 19.06 18.94 0.42
N ALA A 111 19.50 17.70 0.22
CA ALA A 111 20.92 17.38 0.02
C ALA A 111 21.39 17.63 -1.41
N ILE A 112 20.57 17.35 -2.42
CA ILE A 112 20.92 17.36 -3.85
C ILE A 112 20.42 18.62 -4.55
N GLY A 113 19.18 19.08 -4.23
CA GLY A 113 18.58 20.29 -4.79
C GLY A 113 17.66 20.06 -6.00
N PHE A 114 17.27 18.80 -6.30
CA PHE A 114 16.28 18.54 -7.35
C PHE A 114 14.90 19.11 -7.00
N GLU A 115 14.02 19.25 -8.00
CA GLU A 115 12.68 19.80 -7.82
C GLU A 115 11.64 18.67 -7.55
N ILE A 116 10.73 18.90 -6.59
CA ILE A 116 9.49 18.12 -6.45
C ILE A 116 8.37 19.01 -6.99
N ARG A 117 7.80 18.63 -8.14
CA ARG A 117 6.71 19.36 -8.79
C ARG A 117 5.36 18.81 -8.41
N GLU A 118 4.50 19.68 -7.93
CA GLU A 118 3.12 19.36 -7.62
C GLU A 118 2.26 19.34 -8.89
N VAL A 119 1.65 18.19 -9.19
CA VAL A 119 0.69 18.01 -10.28
C VAL A 119 -0.72 18.25 -9.74
N LYS A 120 -1.41 19.26 -10.28
CA LYS A 120 -2.77 19.61 -9.85
C LYS A 120 -3.82 18.69 -10.47
N THR A 121 -4.60 18.03 -9.62
CA THR A 121 -5.78 17.26 -10.04
C THR A 121 -6.93 18.18 -10.44
N GLN A 122 -7.87 17.66 -11.24
CA GLN A 122 -9.08 18.39 -11.64
C GLN A 122 -10.28 17.83 -10.88
N ASN A 123 -10.81 18.58 -9.91
CA ASN A 123 -11.93 18.14 -9.07
C ASN A 123 -11.72 16.77 -8.38
N GLY A 124 -10.48 16.44 -8.06
CA GLY A 124 -10.14 15.15 -7.46
C GLY A 124 -9.94 13.99 -8.45
N GLU A 125 -9.99 14.27 -9.74
CA GLU A 125 -9.67 13.33 -10.83
C GLU A 125 -8.23 13.55 -11.29
N LEU A 126 -7.51 12.48 -11.56
CA LEU A 126 -6.11 12.50 -12.00
C LEU A 126 -5.99 11.70 -13.30
N SER A 127 -5.40 12.33 -14.31
CA SER A 127 -5.19 11.73 -15.64
C SER A 127 -3.76 11.92 -16.13
N LEU A 128 -3.37 11.19 -17.16
CA LEU A 128 -2.10 11.40 -17.86
C LEU A 128 -1.97 12.85 -18.37
N ALA A 129 -3.08 13.47 -18.81
CA ALA A 129 -3.05 14.85 -19.31
C ALA A 129 -2.60 15.85 -18.24
N ASP A 130 -2.84 15.56 -16.94
CA ASP A 130 -2.38 16.39 -15.86
C ASP A 130 -0.87 16.29 -15.66
N PHE A 131 -0.30 15.08 -15.71
CA PHE A 131 1.15 14.87 -15.65
C PHE A 131 1.88 15.51 -16.85
N ARG A 132 1.33 15.41 -18.06
CA ARG A 132 1.94 15.99 -19.28
C ARG A 132 2.15 17.50 -19.20
N LYS A 133 1.34 18.23 -18.42
CA LYS A 133 1.50 19.69 -18.24
C LYS A 133 2.79 20.06 -17.52
N TYR A 134 3.30 19.15 -16.69
CA TYR A 134 4.47 19.39 -15.83
C TYR A 134 5.69 18.57 -16.24
N PHE A 135 5.53 17.62 -17.18
CA PHE A 135 6.59 16.74 -17.66
C PHE A 135 7.54 17.47 -18.61
N ASP A 136 8.85 17.27 -18.41
CA ASP A 136 9.90 17.74 -19.31
C ASP A 136 11.08 16.74 -19.38
N ASP A 137 12.14 17.09 -20.12
CA ASP A 137 13.32 16.22 -20.33
C ASP A 137 14.14 15.98 -19.05
N HIS A 138 13.90 16.76 -17.99
CA HIS A 138 14.51 16.62 -16.68
C HIS A 138 13.67 15.79 -15.69
N THR A 139 12.49 15.36 -16.09
CA THR A 139 11.61 14.53 -15.24
C THR A 139 12.19 13.11 -15.14
N ARG A 140 12.48 12.66 -13.89
CA ARG A 140 13.10 11.35 -13.61
C ARG A 140 12.19 10.37 -12.91
N ALA A 141 11.12 10.84 -12.30
CA ALA A 141 10.10 9.97 -11.71
C ALA A 141 8.72 10.59 -11.72
N ILE A 142 7.71 9.75 -11.86
CA ILE A 142 6.32 10.04 -11.49
C ILE A 142 5.99 9.16 -10.28
N VAL A 143 5.53 9.79 -9.19
CA VAL A 143 5.08 9.11 -7.97
C VAL A 143 3.58 9.28 -7.87
N VAL A 144 2.83 8.17 -7.90
CA VAL A 144 1.38 8.20 -7.99
C VAL A 144 0.75 7.06 -7.18
N ALA A 145 -0.37 7.34 -6.50
CA ALA A 145 -1.18 6.31 -5.88
C ALA A 145 -2.04 5.59 -6.95
N ALA A 146 -2.06 4.26 -6.91
CA ALA A 146 -2.98 3.48 -7.73
C ALA A 146 -4.44 3.79 -7.40
N VAL A 147 -4.72 4.05 -6.11
CA VAL A 147 -6.02 4.53 -5.62
C VAL A 147 -5.78 5.67 -4.63
N GLN A 148 -6.38 6.83 -4.90
CA GLN A 148 -6.28 8.02 -4.04
C GLN A 148 -6.97 7.79 -2.69
N GLU A 149 -6.30 8.14 -1.60
CA GLU A 149 -6.80 7.88 -0.25
C GLU A 149 -7.96 8.82 0.16
N ILE A 150 -8.08 9.97 -0.50
CA ILE A 150 -9.05 11.02 -0.17
C ILE A 150 -10.44 10.67 -0.70
N ASN A 151 -10.55 10.39 -2.00
CA ASN A 151 -11.82 10.18 -2.70
C ASN A 151 -11.94 8.82 -3.40
N GLY A 152 -10.89 7.98 -3.35
CA GLY A 152 -10.91 6.66 -3.95
C GLY A 152 -10.77 6.63 -5.47
N TRP A 153 -10.31 7.71 -6.10
CA TRP A 153 -10.02 7.73 -7.53
C TRP A 153 -8.97 6.68 -7.87
N ARG A 154 -9.29 5.75 -8.76
CA ARG A 154 -8.35 4.76 -9.29
C ARG A 154 -7.69 5.32 -10.53
N THR A 155 -6.37 5.47 -10.48
CA THR A 155 -5.55 6.03 -11.56
C THR A 155 -5.27 4.98 -12.62
N ASP A 156 -5.33 5.35 -13.90
CA ASP A 156 -4.88 4.48 -15.00
C ASP A 156 -3.34 4.48 -15.06
N ILE A 157 -2.76 3.54 -14.32
CA ILE A 157 -1.29 3.38 -14.24
C ILE A 157 -0.72 2.95 -15.60
N ARG A 158 -1.46 2.13 -16.37
CA ARG A 158 -1.02 1.65 -17.68
C ARG A 158 -0.87 2.79 -18.69
N GLU A 159 -1.82 3.73 -18.72
CA GLU A 159 -1.72 4.90 -19.60
C GLU A 159 -0.47 5.74 -19.30
N ILE A 160 -0.13 5.91 -18.03
CA ILE A 160 1.10 6.62 -17.61
C ILE A 160 2.34 5.83 -18.02
N ALA A 161 2.37 4.52 -17.80
CA ALA A 161 3.49 3.65 -18.16
C ALA A 161 3.75 3.66 -19.69
N ASP A 162 2.70 3.59 -20.49
CA ASP A 162 2.81 3.66 -21.97
C ASP A 162 3.37 5.01 -22.42
N PHE A 163 3.00 6.09 -21.78
CA PHE A 163 3.60 7.41 -22.02
C PHE A 163 5.08 7.45 -21.69
N LEU A 164 5.52 6.72 -20.66
CA LEU A 164 6.93 6.71 -20.20
C LEU A 164 7.82 5.68 -20.90
N ALA A 165 7.29 4.82 -21.77
CA ALA A 165 7.98 3.66 -22.33
C ALA A 165 9.32 3.98 -23.04
N ASP A 166 9.44 5.16 -23.64
CA ASP A 166 10.63 5.64 -24.36
C ASP A 166 11.39 6.74 -23.58
N LYS A 167 11.07 6.98 -22.30
CA LYS A 167 11.60 8.08 -21.51
C LYS A 167 12.49 7.58 -20.37
N ASN A 168 13.47 8.39 -20.02
CA ASN A 168 14.33 8.13 -18.85
C ASN A 168 13.64 8.60 -17.56
N CYS A 169 12.49 7.99 -17.25
CA CYS A 169 11.65 8.36 -16.13
C CYS A 169 11.04 7.12 -15.49
N TYR A 170 11.13 6.99 -14.18
CA TYR A 170 10.61 5.85 -13.42
C TYR A 170 9.16 6.09 -12.99
N LEU A 171 8.33 5.03 -13.07
CA LEU A 171 6.96 5.03 -12.55
C LEU A 171 6.90 4.32 -11.19
N ILE A 172 6.64 5.11 -10.15
CA ILE A 172 6.58 4.65 -8.76
C ILE A 172 5.12 4.69 -8.30
N VAL A 173 4.59 3.52 -7.95
CA VAL A 173 3.18 3.36 -7.60
C VAL A 173 3.01 3.07 -6.10
N ASP A 174 2.28 3.92 -5.39
CA ASP A 174 1.74 3.60 -4.07
C ASP A 174 0.46 2.77 -4.25
N GLY A 175 0.59 1.46 -4.03
CA GLY A 175 -0.50 0.50 -4.16
C GLY A 175 -1.27 0.22 -2.87
N VAL A 176 -1.00 0.95 -1.78
CA VAL A 176 -1.51 0.60 -0.44
C VAL A 176 -3.03 0.69 -0.31
N GLN A 177 -3.71 1.46 -1.15
CA GLN A 177 -5.17 1.55 -1.18
C GLN A 177 -5.79 0.62 -2.25
N GLU A 178 -4.97 -0.06 -3.05
CA GLU A 178 -5.41 -0.97 -4.10
C GLU A 178 -5.19 -2.45 -3.72
N ALA A 179 -3.98 -2.81 -3.28
CA ALA A 179 -3.61 -4.19 -2.96
C ALA A 179 -4.48 -4.79 -1.85
N GLY A 180 -5.19 -5.86 -2.16
CA GLY A 180 -6.15 -6.53 -1.28
C GLY A 180 -7.59 -6.02 -1.36
N ALA A 181 -7.84 -4.90 -2.07
CA ALA A 181 -9.18 -4.38 -2.36
C ALA A 181 -9.58 -4.58 -3.82
N MET A 182 -8.64 -4.37 -4.72
CA MET A 182 -8.82 -4.45 -6.18
C MET A 182 -7.92 -5.53 -6.75
N GLN A 183 -8.28 -6.04 -7.92
CA GLN A 183 -7.43 -6.95 -8.68
C GLN A 183 -6.24 -6.17 -9.27
N VAL A 184 -5.05 -6.70 -9.08
CA VAL A 184 -3.80 -6.11 -9.57
C VAL A 184 -3.02 -7.14 -10.38
N ASN A 185 -2.55 -6.76 -11.56
CA ASN A 185 -1.49 -7.44 -12.29
C ASN A 185 -0.40 -6.41 -12.58
N VAL A 186 0.63 -6.37 -11.73
CA VAL A 186 1.66 -5.33 -11.81
C VAL A 186 2.45 -5.38 -13.12
N LYS A 187 2.56 -6.54 -13.75
CA LYS A 187 3.20 -6.69 -15.07
C LYS A 187 2.40 -6.00 -16.17
N GLU A 188 1.08 -6.01 -16.08
CA GLU A 188 0.20 -5.34 -17.05
C GLU A 188 0.14 -3.83 -16.81
N THR A 189 0.33 -3.37 -15.56
CA THR A 189 0.35 -1.92 -15.28
C THR A 189 1.59 -1.22 -15.85
N GLY A 190 2.70 -1.94 -16.02
CA GLY A 190 3.95 -1.37 -16.50
C GLY A 190 4.71 -0.54 -15.44
N ALA A 191 4.30 -0.56 -14.18
CA ALA A 191 5.00 0.12 -13.09
C ALA A 191 6.45 -0.40 -12.94
N ASP A 192 7.38 0.50 -12.64
CA ASP A 192 8.77 0.15 -12.33
C ASP A 192 8.92 -0.28 -10.86
N PHE A 193 8.16 0.39 -9.98
CA PHE A 193 8.07 0.10 -8.56
C PHE A 193 6.60 0.15 -8.12
N TYR A 194 6.21 -0.81 -7.28
CA TYR A 194 4.89 -0.82 -6.65
C TYR A 194 5.03 -1.24 -5.19
N CYS A 195 4.51 -0.46 -4.26
CA CYS A 195 4.62 -0.80 -2.84
C CYS A 195 3.29 -0.73 -2.10
N ALA A 196 3.09 -1.67 -1.17
CA ALA A 196 1.90 -1.74 -0.34
C ALA A 196 2.21 -2.24 1.07
N GLY A 197 1.78 -1.50 2.07
CA GLY A 197 1.80 -1.94 3.47
C GLY A 197 0.64 -2.89 3.79
N GLY A 198 0.88 -3.91 4.62
CA GLY A 198 -0.10 -4.98 4.88
C GLY A 198 -1.29 -4.60 5.76
N LYS A 199 -1.22 -3.53 6.58
CA LYS A 199 -2.23 -3.28 7.63
C LYS A 199 -3.59 -2.78 7.14
N LYS A 200 -3.66 -2.26 5.91
CA LYS A 200 -4.89 -1.74 5.32
C LYS A 200 -5.68 -2.89 4.69
N TRP A 201 -5.97 -2.84 3.42
CA TRP A 201 -6.84 -3.79 2.71
C TRP A 201 -6.35 -5.25 2.71
N ILE A 202 -5.06 -5.51 2.90
CA ILE A 202 -4.54 -6.87 3.08
C ILE A 202 -4.93 -7.44 4.44
N GLY A 203 -4.97 -6.60 5.49
CA GLY A 203 -5.40 -7.02 6.83
C GLY A 203 -4.32 -7.68 7.69
N ASN A 204 -3.03 -7.41 7.43
CA ASN A 204 -1.92 -7.85 8.27
C ASN A 204 -1.59 -6.79 9.34
N PRO A 205 -1.87 -7.01 10.65
CA PRO A 205 -1.65 -6.03 11.70
C PRO A 205 -0.19 -5.95 12.16
N PHE A 206 0.65 -6.91 11.76
CA PHE A 206 1.97 -7.16 12.38
C PHE A 206 3.12 -6.40 11.71
N GLY A 207 2.82 -5.38 10.89
CA GLY A 207 3.82 -4.44 10.41
C GLY A 207 4.71 -4.98 9.29
N LYS A 208 4.16 -5.71 8.33
CA LYS A 208 4.85 -6.14 7.11
C LYS A 208 4.01 -5.83 5.88
N GLY A 209 4.68 -5.49 4.80
CA GLY A 209 4.15 -5.29 3.46
C GLY A 209 5.19 -5.69 2.43
N PHE A 210 5.02 -5.25 1.18
CA PHE A 210 5.94 -5.59 0.10
C PHE A 210 6.21 -4.41 -0.84
N LEU A 211 7.38 -4.47 -1.47
CA LEU A 211 7.84 -3.63 -2.57
C LEU A 211 8.11 -4.55 -3.76
N TYR A 212 7.42 -4.31 -4.87
CA TYR A 212 7.77 -4.86 -6.18
C TYR A 212 8.81 -3.98 -6.84
N VAL A 213 9.84 -4.60 -7.39
CA VAL A 213 10.86 -3.97 -8.23
C VAL A 213 10.90 -4.73 -9.55
N LYS A 214 10.67 -4.03 -10.66
CA LYS A 214 10.69 -4.60 -12.00
C LYS A 214 12.03 -5.33 -12.24
N GLU A 215 11.99 -6.56 -12.75
CA GLU A 215 13.13 -7.48 -12.84
C GLU A 215 14.39 -6.82 -13.45
N GLU A 216 14.22 -6.10 -14.56
CA GLU A 216 15.31 -5.42 -15.28
C GLU A 216 15.95 -4.26 -14.49
N LEU A 217 15.32 -3.79 -13.43
CA LEU A 217 15.82 -2.74 -12.55
C LEU A 217 16.62 -3.29 -11.36
N ILE A 218 16.40 -4.53 -10.99
CA ILE A 218 17.10 -5.14 -9.84
C ILE A 218 18.62 -5.03 -9.96
N PRO A 219 19.25 -5.39 -11.09
CA PRO A 219 20.72 -5.29 -11.22
C PRO A 219 21.22 -3.84 -11.37
N LYS A 220 20.33 -2.87 -11.65
CA LYS A 220 20.74 -1.46 -11.87
C LYS A 220 20.91 -0.67 -10.59
N PHE A 221 20.35 -1.15 -9.47
CA PHE A 221 20.38 -0.43 -8.21
C PHE A 221 21.12 -1.21 -7.13
N GLU A 222 21.91 -0.46 -6.34
CA GLU A 222 22.57 -0.95 -5.15
C GLU A 222 21.86 -0.43 -3.90
N PRO A 223 21.60 -1.30 -2.88
CA PRO A 223 21.04 -0.85 -1.61
C PRO A 223 22.01 0.04 -0.84
N ALA A 224 21.50 0.83 0.10
CA ALA A 224 22.33 1.70 0.93
C ALA A 224 23.33 0.95 1.83
N PHE A 225 23.10 -0.34 2.06
CA PHE A 225 23.99 -1.22 2.82
C PHE A 225 23.79 -2.68 2.42
N TYR A 226 24.81 -3.49 2.62
CA TYR A 226 24.77 -4.94 2.39
C TYR A 226 24.35 -5.65 3.68
N SER A 227 23.38 -6.57 3.57
CA SER A 227 22.97 -7.44 4.64
C SER A 227 23.63 -8.81 4.48
N TYR A 228 24.13 -9.37 5.58
CA TYR A 228 24.73 -10.71 5.60
C TYR A 228 23.80 -11.85 5.15
N PHE A 229 22.48 -11.62 5.13
CA PHE A 229 21.52 -12.58 4.58
C PHE A 229 21.20 -12.34 3.10
N LYS A 230 21.76 -11.31 2.49
CA LYS A 230 21.49 -10.90 1.10
C LYS A 230 22.72 -11.01 0.19
N ILE A 231 23.72 -11.76 0.65
CA ILE A 231 24.93 -12.09 -0.11
C ILE A 231 24.84 -13.49 -0.72
N GLU A 232 25.51 -13.68 -1.84
CA GLU A 232 25.68 -15.00 -2.45
C GLU A 232 26.55 -15.90 -1.56
N MET A 233 26.09 -17.12 -1.26
CA MET A 233 26.84 -18.07 -0.48
C MET A 233 27.87 -18.79 -1.35
N ARG A 234 29.09 -18.28 -1.40
CA ARG A 234 30.23 -18.93 -2.07
C ARG A 234 30.82 -20.04 -1.18
N GLY A 235 31.58 -20.98 -1.77
CA GLY A 235 32.27 -22.04 -1.03
C GLY A 235 31.41 -23.26 -0.69
N GLY A 236 30.19 -23.38 -1.26
CA GLY A 236 29.34 -24.58 -1.09
C GLY A 236 28.58 -24.66 0.24
N TYR A 237 28.52 -23.58 0.98
CA TYR A 237 27.70 -23.50 2.19
C TYR A 237 26.22 -23.59 1.85
N ARG A 238 25.47 -24.32 2.66
CA ARG A 238 24.03 -24.48 2.49
C ARG A 238 23.26 -23.16 2.77
N ASP A 239 23.69 -22.44 3.77
CA ASP A 239 23.09 -21.19 4.25
C ASP A 239 24.10 -20.39 5.10
N TYR A 240 23.72 -19.16 5.48
CA TYR A 240 24.56 -18.29 6.29
C TYR A 240 24.93 -18.91 7.66
N ILE A 241 24.09 -19.74 8.26
CA ILE A 241 24.41 -20.43 9.52
C ILE A 241 25.58 -21.39 9.31
N THR A 242 25.56 -22.17 8.23
CA THR A 242 26.65 -23.07 7.87
C THR A 242 27.95 -22.33 7.58
N TYR A 243 27.88 -21.15 6.94
CA TYR A 243 29.03 -20.27 6.77
C TYR A 243 29.63 -19.80 8.10
N LEU A 244 28.79 -19.50 9.12
CA LEU A 244 29.29 -19.12 10.45
C LEU A 244 30.04 -20.23 11.19
N GLU A 245 29.83 -21.49 10.80
CA GLU A 245 30.50 -22.67 11.40
C GLU A 245 31.91 -22.88 10.83
N ASP A 246 32.26 -22.23 9.72
CA ASP A 246 33.57 -22.36 9.10
C ASP A 246 34.66 -21.58 9.88
N PRO A 247 35.67 -22.26 10.42
CA PRO A 247 36.77 -21.61 11.11
C PRO A 247 37.69 -20.78 10.19
N GLY A 248 37.59 -20.97 8.87
CA GLY A 248 38.36 -20.24 7.86
C GLY A 248 37.70 -18.98 7.34
N ARG A 249 36.46 -18.66 7.79
CA ARG A 249 35.75 -17.44 7.35
C ARG A 249 36.48 -16.16 7.76
N ASP A 250 36.46 -15.16 6.87
CA ASP A 250 36.98 -13.84 7.13
C ASP A 250 35.86 -12.78 6.89
N PRO A 251 35.56 -11.89 7.88
CA PRO A 251 34.57 -10.82 7.67
C PRO A 251 34.98 -9.79 6.61
N PHE A 252 36.23 -9.80 6.16
CA PHE A 252 36.76 -8.97 5.09
C PHE A 252 36.78 -9.65 3.72
N ASP A 253 36.21 -10.85 3.59
CA ASP A 253 36.02 -11.52 2.30
C ASP A 253 35.22 -10.65 1.33
N GLU A 254 35.44 -10.84 0.03
CA GLU A 254 34.63 -10.18 -1.00
C GLU A 254 33.24 -10.81 -1.06
N TYR A 255 32.21 -9.96 -1.02
CA TYR A 255 30.82 -10.35 -1.06
C TYR A 255 30.11 -9.87 -2.32
N GLU A 256 29.28 -10.71 -2.90
CA GLU A 256 28.34 -10.33 -3.95
C GLU A 256 26.91 -10.36 -3.43
N LEU A 257 26.11 -9.38 -3.84
CA LEU A 257 24.68 -9.35 -3.51
C LEU A 257 23.89 -10.33 -4.38
N ILE A 258 22.90 -10.96 -3.78
CA ILE A 258 21.89 -11.71 -4.54
C ILE A 258 21.20 -10.81 -5.57
N GLN A 259 20.92 -11.35 -6.75
CA GLN A 259 20.21 -10.60 -7.81
C GLN A 259 18.69 -10.83 -7.73
N LYS A 260 18.12 -10.45 -6.60
CA LYS A 260 16.68 -10.47 -6.29
C LYS A 260 16.30 -9.18 -5.58
N ALA A 261 15.04 -8.76 -5.71
CA ALA A 261 14.54 -7.56 -5.03
C ALA A 261 14.73 -7.59 -3.51
N SER A 262 14.77 -8.79 -2.92
CA SER A 262 15.04 -8.95 -1.49
C SER A 262 16.39 -8.37 -1.03
N LYS A 263 17.31 -8.03 -1.93
CA LYS A 263 18.56 -7.30 -1.57
C LYS A 263 18.28 -5.90 -0.99
N PHE A 264 17.11 -5.32 -1.29
CA PHE A 264 16.67 -4.01 -0.79
C PHE A 264 15.99 -4.07 0.58
N GLU A 265 15.80 -5.27 1.16
CA GLU A 265 15.21 -5.43 2.49
C GLU A 265 16.19 -5.04 3.60
N ASN A 266 15.64 -4.79 4.80
CA ASN A 266 16.46 -4.62 5.99
C ASN A 266 17.35 -5.83 6.24
N GLY A 267 18.55 -5.57 6.74
CA GLY A 267 19.50 -6.59 7.09
C GLY A 267 19.34 -7.09 8.53
N GLY A 268 19.78 -8.31 8.77
CA GLY A 268 19.80 -8.93 10.08
C GLY A 268 18.51 -9.67 10.42
N TYR A 269 18.12 -9.66 11.69
CA TYR A 269 16.86 -10.24 12.13
C TYR A 269 15.68 -9.43 11.58
N ASP A 270 14.76 -10.16 10.95
CA ASP A 270 13.60 -9.56 10.29
C ASP A 270 12.32 -9.73 11.14
N ASN A 271 11.26 -9.04 10.76
CA ASN A 271 9.94 -9.19 11.37
C ASN A 271 9.24 -10.45 10.83
N TYR A 272 9.65 -11.60 11.37
CA TYR A 272 9.13 -12.92 10.95
C TYR A 272 7.63 -13.10 11.26
N LEU A 273 7.16 -12.56 12.40
CA LEU A 273 5.74 -12.56 12.72
C LEU A 273 4.94 -11.77 11.68
N GLY A 274 5.45 -10.61 11.29
CA GLY A 274 4.86 -9.79 10.24
C GLY A 274 4.79 -10.52 8.89
N ALA A 275 5.84 -11.27 8.53
CA ALA A 275 5.87 -12.07 7.31
C ALA A 275 4.85 -13.21 7.34
N LEU A 276 4.77 -13.94 8.45
CA LEU A 276 3.78 -15.01 8.64
C LEU A 276 2.35 -14.47 8.56
N GLY A 277 2.07 -13.34 9.23
CA GLY A 277 0.77 -12.68 9.18
C GLY A 277 0.42 -12.17 7.77
N LEU A 278 1.41 -11.65 7.03
CA LEU A 278 1.23 -11.21 5.64
C LEU A 278 0.85 -12.39 4.73
N THR A 279 1.55 -13.52 4.88
CA THR A 279 1.25 -14.77 4.16
C THR A 279 -0.19 -15.23 4.40
N GLU A 280 -0.62 -15.29 5.66
CA GLU A 280 -1.98 -15.74 6.02
C GLU A 280 -3.06 -14.78 5.49
N ALA A 281 -2.83 -13.48 5.62
CA ALA A 281 -3.77 -12.47 5.15
C ALA A 281 -3.96 -12.54 3.63
N ILE A 282 -2.86 -12.63 2.89
CA ILE A 282 -2.90 -12.74 1.42
C ILE A 282 -3.51 -14.07 0.98
N ASN A 283 -3.11 -15.20 1.57
CA ASN A 283 -3.65 -16.51 1.21
C ASN A 283 -5.16 -16.59 1.44
N LEU A 284 -5.68 -15.96 2.51
CA LEU A 284 -7.11 -15.84 2.72
C LEU A 284 -7.79 -15.12 1.54
N GLN A 285 -7.26 -13.98 1.11
CA GLN A 285 -7.81 -13.21 -0.01
C GLN A 285 -7.73 -13.98 -1.34
N LEU A 286 -6.60 -14.64 -1.60
CA LEU A 286 -6.44 -15.51 -2.79
C LEU A 286 -7.45 -16.68 -2.77
N SER A 287 -7.75 -17.25 -1.60
CA SER A 287 -8.75 -18.31 -1.48
C SER A 287 -10.19 -17.85 -1.78
N ILE A 288 -10.50 -16.58 -1.47
CA ILE A 288 -11.77 -15.94 -1.82
C ILE A 288 -11.80 -15.61 -3.33
N GLY A 289 -10.67 -15.18 -3.86
CA GLY A 289 -10.46 -14.70 -5.23
C GLY A 289 -10.52 -13.17 -5.32
N THR A 290 -9.44 -12.55 -5.82
CA THR A 290 -9.30 -11.09 -5.91
C THR A 290 -10.38 -10.44 -6.76
N GLU A 291 -10.79 -11.08 -7.85
CA GLU A 291 -11.89 -10.63 -8.70
C GLU A 291 -13.22 -10.57 -7.94
N LYS A 292 -13.53 -11.59 -7.13
CA LYS A 292 -14.76 -11.62 -6.31
C LYS A 292 -14.72 -10.54 -5.23
N ILE A 293 -13.55 -10.29 -4.65
CA ILE A 293 -13.33 -9.23 -3.67
C ILE A 293 -13.63 -7.86 -4.31
N GLU A 294 -13.00 -7.56 -5.44
CA GLU A 294 -13.22 -6.30 -6.17
C GLU A 294 -14.70 -6.11 -6.54
N LYS A 295 -15.31 -7.12 -7.14
CA LYS A 295 -16.73 -7.10 -7.52
C LYS A 295 -17.61 -6.77 -6.32
N ARG A 296 -17.41 -7.47 -5.20
CA ARG A 296 -18.17 -7.25 -3.97
C ARG A 296 -18.02 -5.82 -3.43
N ILE A 297 -16.80 -5.31 -3.39
CA ILE A 297 -16.51 -3.94 -2.96
C ILE A 297 -17.21 -2.92 -3.88
N LYS A 298 -17.12 -3.09 -5.20
CA LYS A 298 -17.78 -2.22 -6.17
C LYS A 298 -19.30 -2.24 -6.08
N GLU A 299 -19.90 -3.38 -5.82
CA GLU A 299 -21.35 -3.50 -5.59
C GLU A 299 -21.79 -2.70 -4.36
N LEU A 300 -21.09 -2.83 -3.24
CA LEU A 300 -21.41 -2.13 -2.00
C LEU A 300 -21.16 -0.60 -2.10
N THR A 301 -20.06 -0.19 -2.72
CA THR A 301 -19.76 1.25 -2.92
C THR A 301 -20.76 1.91 -3.87
N LYS A 302 -21.20 1.22 -4.92
CA LYS A 302 -22.28 1.68 -5.81
C LYS A 302 -23.58 1.91 -5.03
N ARG A 303 -23.99 0.91 -4.23
CA ARG A 303 -25.20 1.01 -3.38
C ARG A 303 -25.10 2.19 -2.39
N TYR A 304 -23.93 2.41 -1.81
CA TYR A 304 -23.70 3.53 -0.91
C TYR A 304 -23.86 4.87 -1.62
N MET A 305 -23.25 5.05 -2.79
CA MET A 305 -23.38 6.29 -3.58
C MET A 305 -24.83 6.55 -4.02
N GLU A 306 -25.56 5.53 -4.45
CA GLU A 306 -27.00 5.64 -4.77
C GLU A 306 -27.84 6.04 -3.54
N GLY A 307 -27.43 5.58 -2.35
CA GLY A 307 -28.04 5.97 -1.08
C GLY A 307 -27.78 7.44 -0.72
N LEU A 308 -26.56 7.92 -0.94
CA LEU A 308 -26.21 9.34 -0.75
C LEU A 308 -27.05 10.26 -1.66
N ASP A 309 -27.23 9.87 -2.94
CA ASP A 309 -28.10 10.64 -3.87
C ASP A 309 -29.54 10.79 -3.35
N LYS A 310 -30.11 9.71 -2.79
CA LYS A 310 -31.46 9.76 -2.22
C LYS A 310 -31.57 10.69 -1.01
N LEU A 311 -30.44 10.94 -0.33
CA LEU A 311 -30.34 11.91 0.77
C LEU A 311 -30.02 13.34 0.29
N GLY A 312 -29.88 13.55 -1.04
CA GLY A 312 -29.50 14.85 -1.61
C GLY A 312 -28.02 15.18 -1.46
N LEU A 313 -27.18 14.16 -1.16
CA LEU A 313 -25.73 14.31 -1.00
C LEU A 313 -25.01 13.78 -2.24
N LYS A 314 -23.97 14.51 -2.69
CA LYS A 314 -23.17 14.10 -3.84
C LYS A 314 -21.83 13.54 -3.37
N ALA A 315 -21.54 12.31 -3.76
CA ALA A 315 -20.18 11.75 -3.61
C ALA A 315 -19.22 12.51 -4.52
N ASN A 316 -18.01 12.78 -4.00
CA ASN A 316 -16.88 13.30 -4.79
C ASN A 316 -15.89 12.17 -5.21
N SER A 317 -16.37 10.94 -5.17
CA SER A 317 -15.74 9.75 -5.72
C SER A 317 -16.31 9.44 -7.10
N SER A 318 -15.50 8.79 -7.96
CA SER A 318 -15.92 8.45 -9.33
C SER A 318 -17.09 7.46 -9.37
N ARG A 319 -18.01 7.68 -10.31
CA ARG A 319 -19.06 6.71 -10.64
C ARG A 319 -18.68 5.78 -11.78
N ASP A 320 -17.63 6.13 -12.51
CA ASP A 320 -17.07 5.25 -13.54
C ASP A 320 -16.44 4.02 -12.88
N ASP A 321 -16.82 2.85 -13.37
CA ASP A 321 -16.35 1.57 -12.84
C ASP A 321 -14.83 1.38 -12.96
N ALA A 322 -14.22 1.98 -14.00
CA ALA A 322 -12.77 1.97 -14.20
C ALA A 322 -12.03 2.75 -13.11
N HIS A 323 -12.61 3.86 -12.64
CA HIS A 323 -12.01 4.78 -11.67
C HIS A 323 -12.58 4.66 -10.26
N ARG A 324 -13.47 3.67 -10.01
CA ARG A 324 -14.06 3.43 -8.69
C ARG A 324 -13.30 2.40 -7.89
N SER A 325 -13.21 2.63 -6.58
CA SER A 325 -12.55 1.73 -5.63
C SER A 325 -13.43 1.42 -4.41
N GLY A 326 -12.83 0.90 -3.34
CA GLY A 326 -13.49 0.68 -2.06
C GLY A 326 -13.71 1.94 -1.22
N ILE A 327 -13.20 3.09 -1.66
CA ILE A 327 -13.28 4.36 -0.95
C ILE A 327 -14.34 5.24 -1.60
N VAL A 328 -15.27 5.76 -0.79
CA VAL A 328 -16.26 6.75 -1.21
C VAL A 328 -16.23 7.91 -0.22
N ALA A 329 -16.11 9.13 -0.74
CA ALA A 329 -16.12 10.35 0.05
C ALA A 329 -17.28 11.27 -0.37
N PHE A 330 -17.82 12.02 0.60
CA PHE A 330 -18.74 13.12 0.36
C PHE A 330 -18.50 14.24 1.37
N ASN A 331 -18.96 15.44 1.05
CA ASN A 331 -19.00 16.55 1.98
C ASN A 331 -20.33 17.29 1.88
N PHE A 332 -20.57 18.23 2.80
CA PHE A 332 -21.76 19.07 2.82
C PHE A 332 -21.60 20.38 2.03
N GLY A 333 -20.58 20.49 1.19
CA GLY A 333 -20.33 21.64 0.33
C GLY A 333 -19.14 22.52 0.76
N PHE A 334 -18.43 22.20 1.86
CA PHE A 334 -17.32 22.98 2.41
C PHE A 334 -17.61 24.48 2.43
N GLU A 335 -18.75 24.86 3.03
CA GLU A 335 -19.18 26.26 3.12
C GLU A 335 -18.06 27.15 3.67
N ASN A 336 -17.59 28.10 2.88
CA ASN A 336 -16.45 28.96 3.19
C ASN A 336 -15.16 28.23 3.60
N GLY A 337 -14.95 26.99 3.10
CA GLY A 337 -13.82 26.13 3.46
C GLY A 337 -13.95 25.45 4.84
N SER A 338 -15.12 25.53 5.47
CA SER A 338 -15.39 24.90 6.77
C SER A 338 -15.80 23.43 6.62
N ILE A 339 -15.26 22.59 7.49
CA ILE A 339 -15.59 21.15 7.63
C ILE A 339 -16.35 20.88 8.95
N GLU A 340 -16.99 21.88 9.51
CA GLU A 340 -17.58 21.82 10.85
C GLU A 340 -18.77 20.85 10.93
N LYS A 341 -19.55 20.77 9.86
CA LYS A 341 -20.67 19.85 9.76
C LYS A 341 -20.19 18.40 9.67
N GLU A 342 -19.15 18.14 8.89
CA GLU A 342 -18.48 16.84 8.81
C GLU A 342 -17.91 16.44 10.17
N ARG A 343 -17.27 17.38 10.89
CA ARG A 343 -16.74 17.13 12.24
C ARG A 343 -17.81 16.73 13.25
N ARG A 344 -19.02 17.29 13.18
CA ARG A 344 -20.14 16.91 14.05
C ARG A 344 -20.72 15.54 13.68
N LEU A 345 -20.73 15.19 12.40
CA LEU A 345 -21.26 13.89 11.96
C LEU A 345 -20.42 12.72 12.50
N ILE A 346 -19.09 12.85 12.64
CA ILE A 346 -18.23 11.76 13.11
C ILE A 346 -18.63 11.24 14.50
N PRO A 347 -18.65 12.03 15.59
CA PRO A 347 -19.07 11.56 16.90
C PRO A 347 -20.52 11.11 16.91
N PHE A 348 -21.42 11.75 16.18
CA PHE A 348 -22.81 11.34 16.05
C PHE A 348 -22.97 9.91 15.53
N LEU A 349 -22.16 9.51 14.52
CA LEU A 349 -22.13 8.15 14.01
C LEU A 349 -21.47 7.19 15.00
N GLN A 350 -20.38 7.62 15.68
CA GLN A 350 -19.70 6.79 16.68
C GLN A 350 -20.58 6.42 17.87
N GLU A 351 -21.44 7.33 18.34
CA GLU A 351 -22.47 7.04 19.36
C GLU A 351 -23.44 5.93 18.94
N ARG A 352 -23.58 5.70 17.62
CA ARG A 352 -24.37 4.63 17.01
C ARG A 352 -23.56 3.39 16.64
N ASN A 353 -22.29 3.33 17.09
CA ASN A 353 -21.31 2.28 16.73
C ASN A 353 -20.99 2.20 15.22
N ILE A 354 -21.05 3.32 14.50
CA ILE A 354 -20.73 3.43 13.08
C ILE A 354 -19.41 4.21 12.96
N TYR A 355 -18.40 3.61 12.33
CA TYR A 355 -17.05 4.15 12.25
C TYR A 355 -16.66 4.44 10.80
N VAL A 356 -16.45 5.71 10.51
CA VAL A 356 -15.93 6.27 9.26
C VAL A 356 -14.84 7.28 9.61
N SER A 357 -14.15 7.86 8.63
CA SER A 357 -13.14 8.89 8.89
C SER A 357 -13.46 10.20 8.17
N LEU A 358 -12.80 11.28 8.61
CA LEU A 358 -12.80 12.57 7.95
C LEU A 358 -11.43 12.77 7.30
N ARG A 359 -11.41 12.93 5.97
CA ARG A 359 -10.20 13.16 5.17
C ARG A 359 -10.48 14.17 4.06
N SER A 360 -9.62 15.17 3.96
CA SER A 360 -9.74 16.21 2.93
C SER A 360 -8.36 16.71 2.53
N SER A 361 -8.21 17.04 1.27
CA SER A 361 -7.05 17.72 0.71
C SER A 361 -7.49 18.54 -0.47
N THR A 362 -6.89 19.73 -0.66
CA THR A 362 -7.09 20.61 -1.83
C THR A 362 -8.56 20.84 -2.24
N GLY A 363 -9.47 20.90 -1.25
CA GLY A 363 -10.91 21.09 -1.48
C GLY A 363 -11.69 19.83 -1.86
N VAL A 364 -11.05 18.66 -1.85
CA VAL A 364 -11.64 17.35 -2.13
C VAL A 364 -11.74 16.53 -0.85
N GLY A 365 -12.69 15.59 -0.78
CA GLY A 365 -12.87 14.69 0.37
C GLY A 365 -14.04 15.09 1.26
N GLY A 366 -13.90 14.89 2.57
CA GLY A 366 -14.95 15.03 3.57
C GLY A 366 -15.11 13.75 4.39
N ILE A 367 -16.35 13.29 4.58
CA ILE A 367 -16.62 11.99 5.21
C ILE A 367 -16.17 10.89 4.27
N ARG A 368 -15.10 10.19 4.66
CA ARG A 368 -14.53 9.07 3.91
C ARG A 368 -15.05 7.76 4.46
N THR A 369 -15.75 7.02 3.64
CA THR A 369 -16.19 5.63 3.91
C THR A 369 -15.33 4.70 3.10
N SER A 370 -14.78 3.66 3.72
CA SER A 370 -13.99 2.63 3.03
C SER A 370 -14.55 1.25 3.32
N ILE A 371 -15.13 0.65 2.27
CA ILE A 371 -15.94 -0.57 2.30
C ILE A 371 -15.08 -1.74 1.82
N HIS A 372 -14.96 -2.76 2.65
CA HIS A 372 -14.22 -3.98 2.34
C HIS A 372 -15.17 -5.14 1.94
N TYR A 373 -14.63 -6.23 1.39
CA TYR A 373 -15.41 -7.40 0.94
C TYR A 373 -16.27 -8.04 2.05
N TYR A 374 -15.88 -7.95 3.30
CA TYR A 374 -16.60 -8.51 4.44
C TYR A 374 -17.68 -7.60 5.02
N ASN A 375 -17.79 -6.36 4.54
CA ASN A 375 -18.91 -5.49 4.88
C ASN A 375 -20.20 -5.99 4.20
N THR A 376 -21.35 -5.59 4.75
CA THR A 376 -22.66 -6.04 4.29
C THR A 376 -23.53 -4.87 3.82
N GLU A 377 -24.63 -5.20 3.15
CA GLU A 377 -25.68 -4.23 2.79
C GLU A 377 -26.29 -3.57 4.02
N GLU A 378 -26.37 -4.30 5.14
CA GLU A 378 -26.86 -3.78 6.41
C GLU A 378 -25.88 -2.74 7.00
N ASP A 379 -24.55 -2.92 6.83
CA ASP A 379 -23.57 -1.91 7.23
C ASP A 379 -23.77 -0.61 6.45
N VAL A 380 -23.94 -0.71 5.13
CA VAL A 380 -24.22 0.44 4.26
C VAL A 380 -25.56 1.10 4.63
N GLY A 381 -26.59 0.29 4.87
CA GLY A 381 -27.91 0.77 5.31
C GLY A 381 -27.86 1.51 6.65
N ALA A 382 -27.12 0.97 7.62
CA ALA A 382 -26.95 1.60 8.93
C ALA A 382 -26.24 2.96 8.83
N LEU A 383 -25.19 3.06 8.00
CA LEU A 383 -24.50 4.33 7.75
C LEU A 383 -25.45 5.36 7.11
N LEU A 384 -26.20 4.97 6.05
CA LEU A 384 -27.12 5.88 5.37
C LEU A 384 -28.25 6.36 6.31
N ASN A 385 -28.77 5.48 7.16
CA ASN A 385 -29.77 5.85 8.17
C ASN A 385 -29.15 6.81 9.21
N GLY A 386 -27.93 6.57 9.70
CA GLY A 386 -27.24 7.48 10.61
C GLY A 386 -27.00 8.86 10.00
N ILE A 387 -26.64 8.94 8.72
CA ILE A 387 -26.49 10.22 8.00
C ILE A 387 -27.87 10.91 7.88
N LYS A 388 -28.93 10.17 7.56
CA LYS A 388 -30.28 10.71 7.47
C LYS A 388 -30.72 11.31 8.80
N ASP A 389 -30.59 10.57 9.91
CA ASP A 389 -30.95 11.00 11.26
C ASP A 389 -30.20 12.29 11.64
N PHE A 390 -28.90 12.38 11.29
CA PHE A 390 -28.10 13.59 11.50
C PHE A 390 -28.66 14.77 10.72
N LEU A 391 -28.99 14.59 9.44
CA LEU A 391 -29.56 15.67 8.61
C LEU A 391 -30.92 16.14 9.11
N GLU A 392 -31.73 15.28 9.71
CA GLU A 392 -33.02 15.62 10.31
C GLU A 392 -32.86 16.44 11.60
N GLN A 393 -31.79 16.20 12.39
CA GLN A 393 -31.47 16.98 13.59
C GLN A 393 -30.88 18.37 13.29
N GLU A 394 -30.20 18.51 12.14
CA GLU A 394 -29.58 19.77 11.70
C GLU A 394 -30.59 20.76 11.03
N ARG A 395 -31.85 20.31 10.80
CA ARG A 395 -32.95 21.16 10.29
C ARG A 395 -33.64 21.88 11.40
#